data_689022b93e3e5288f456cbd405893ecd
#
_entry.id   689022b93e3e5288f456cbd405893ecd
#
_cell.length_a   1.000
_cell.length_b   1.000
_cell.length_c   1.000
_cell.angle_alpha   90.00
_cell.angle_beta   90.00
_cell.angle_gamma   90.00
#
_symmetry.space_group_name_H-M   'P 1'
#
loop_
_entity.id
_entity.type
_entity.pdbx_description
1 polymer ?
#
loop_
_entity_poly.entity_id
_entity_poly.type
_entity_poly.pdbx_seq_one_letter_code
_entity_poly.pdbx_strand_id
1 'polypeptide(L)'
;MRLLRLSLVMVLCVPLRLWACACGCGVFEVGGADMLPQVSGTQLFYQASYLDQTDNWSGTSRAPAADNEDQHIRTLYQSVGMRHMFNRDWGIDVQLPYDSRHFTTLDDGVPQITNHGQIGDIRITGMYTGFSGDMSSGLTFGLKLANGDWKVPGFDRDTQIGTGSTDLLLGGYHQFRFGGLDGKWSGFAHVLLDTPLNTQGGYRPGTELDAAFGAYPDSWRLAPGVELTPLVQAVASLRRPDSGAAADVANTGYNRLLAAPGLELRVKRLRVFADIEAPLWQNVRGNQLIAPWQAKLTISLRL
;
A
#
# COMPACT_ATOMS: atom_id res chain seq x y z
N MET A 1 -15.66 -72.06 2.22
CA MET A 1 -14.94 -71.15 3.11
C MET A 1 -14.36 -70.05 2.26
N ARG A 2 -15.02 -68.88 2.23
CA ARG A 2 -14.55 -67.67 1.52
C ARG A 2 -13.98 -66.72 2.54
N LEU A 3 -12.66 -66.46 2.49
CA LEU A 3 -11.96 -65.55 3.32
C LEU A 3 -12.19 -64.11 2.75
N LEU A 4 -12.92 -63.32 3.49
CA LEU A 4 -13.15 -61.90 3.23
C LEU A 4 -11.88 -61.12 3.64
N ARG A 5 -11.13 -60.59 2.67
CA ARG A 5 -10.01 -59.70 2.94
C ARG A 5 -10.57 -58.28 3.21
N LEU A 6 -10.55 -57.84 4.45
CA LEU A 6 -10.82 -56.48 4.86
C LEU A 6 -9.58 -55.64 4.55
N SER A 7 -9.61 -54.86 3.47
CA SER A 7 -8.57 -53.88 3.19
C SER A 7 -8.85 -52.64 4.05
N LEU A 8 -8.06 -52.43 5.08
CA LEU A 8 -8.07 -51.22 5.91
C LEU A 8 -7.45 -50.08 5.09
N VAL A 9 -8.30 -49.19 4.55
CA VAL A 9 -7.85 -47.93 3.93
C VAL A 9 -7.51 -47.01 5.05
N MET A 10 -6.21 -46.86 5.35
CA MET A 10 -5.66 -45.87 6.25
C MET A 10 -5.67 -44.53 5.52
N VAL A 11 -6.72 -43.73 5.75
CA VAL A 11 -6.76 -42.34 5.31
C VAL A 11 -5.70 -41.59 6.11
N LEU A 12 -4.55 -41.33 5.48
CA LEU A 12 -3.58 -40.35 6.03
C LEU A 12 -4.28 -38.97 6.04
N CYS A 13 -4.76 -38.56 7.22
CA CYS A 13 -5.01 -37.15 7.50
C CYS A 13 -3.64 -36.46 7.55
N VAL A 14 -3.19 -35.96 6.41
CA VAL A 14 -2.14 -34.93 6.38
C VAL A 14 -2.82 -33.67 6.94
N PRO A 15 -2.34 -33.10 8.05
CA PRO A 15 -2.84 -31.82 8.47
C PRO A 15 -2.51 -30.83 7.34
N LEU A 16 -3.54 -30.38 6.63
CA LEU A 16 -3.43 -29.22 5.76
C LEU A 16 -3.11 -28.06 6.70
N ARG A 17 -1.84 -27.66 6.74
CA ARG A 17 -1.45 -26.44 7.42
C ARG A 17 -2.17 -25.30 6.69
N LEU A 18 -3.20 -24.78 7.30
CA LEU A 18 -3.89 -23.58 6.86
C LEU A 18 -2.98 -22.42 7.28
N TRP A 19 -2.10 -22.03 6.40
CA TRP A 19 -1.31 -20.84 6.57
C TRP A 19 -2.24 -19.68 6.28
N ALA A 20 -2.68 -19.03 7.33
CA ALA A 20 -3.41 -17.78 7.19
C ALA A 20 -2.38 -16.70 6.92
N CYS A 21 -2.63 -15.93 5.88
CA CYS A 21 -1.71 -14.94 5.39
C CYS A 21 -1.96 -13.58 6.07
N ALA A 22 -0.90 -12.96 6.49
CA ALA A 22 -0.88 -11.54 6.71
C ALA A 22 -0.39 -10.87 5.44
N CYS A 23 -1.24 -10.73 4.46
CA CYS A 23 -0.94 -9.89 3.30
C CYS A 23 -0.42 -8.57 3.82
N GLY A 24 0.82 -8.23 3.46
CA GLY A 24 1.31 -6.87 3.63
C GLY A 24 0.31 -5.95 2.96
N CYS A 25 -0.66 -5.51 3.75
CA CYS A 25 -1.71 -4.62 3.30
C CYS A 25 -1.00 -3.38 2.82
N GLY A 26 -0.93 -3.23 1.49
CA GLY A 26 -0.08 -2.28 0.83
C GLY A 26 -0.22 -0.90 1.43
N VAL A 27 0.89 -0.24 1.52
CA VAL A 27 0.89 1.21 1.69
C VAL A 27 0.22 1.75 0.45
N PHE A 28 -0.96 2.32 0.63
CA PHE A 28 -1.65 2.95 -0.48
C PHE A 28 -0.79 4.10 -0.99
N GLU A 29 -0.22 3.94 -2.17
CA GLU A 29 0.68 4.92 -2.79
C GLU A 29 -0.07 6.10 -3.42
N VAL A 30 -1.38 6.04 -3.36
CA VAL A 30 -2.27 7.09 -3.83
C VAL A 30 -2.74 7.94 -2.65
N GLY A 31 -3.10 9.18 -2.92
CA GLY A 31 -3.60 10.12 -1.92
C GLY A 31 -2.60 11.24 -1.63
N GLY A 32 -3.12 12.28 -0.97
CA GLY A 32 -2.35 13.50 -0.71
C GLY A 32 -2.17 14.37 -1.97
N ALA A 33 -2.85 15.51 -2.03
CA ALA A 33 -2.74 16.43 -3.18
C ALA A 33 -1.33 17.03 -3.32
N ASP A 34 -0.53 17.03 -2.26
CA ASP A 34 0.86 17.53 -2.23
C ASP A 34 1.82 16.70 -3.08
N MET A 35 1.50 15.41 -3.28
CA MET A 35 2.29 14.50 -4.11
C MET A 35 1.97 14.59 -5.60
N LEU A 36 1.00 15.42 -6.00
CA LEU A 36 0.70 15.65 -7.41
C LEU A 36 1.54 16.81 -7.96
N PRO A 37 2.06 16.73 -9.20
CA PRO A 37 2.83 17.81 -9.82
C PRO A 37 2.01 19.10 -9.94
N GLN A 38 2.62 20.22 -9.62
CA GLN A 38 1.98 21.54 -9.70
C GLN A 38 2.83 22.56 -10.45
N VAL A 39 4.15 22.33 -10.51
CA VAL A 39 5.12 23.19 -11.19
C VAL A 39 6.32 22.34 -11.65
N SER A 40 7.08 22.87 -12.60
CA SER A 40 8.38 22.28 -12.99
C SER A 40 9.44 22.50 -11.90
N GLY A 41 10.50 21.69 -11.94
CA GLY A 41 11.59 21.72 -10.96
C GLY A 41 11.69 20.43 -10.16
N THR A 42 12.47 20.46 -9.09
CA THR A 42 12.77 19.31 -8.25
C THR A 42 12.04 19.39 -6.91
N GLN A 43 11.46 18.27 -6.51
CA GLN A 43 10.88 18.06 -5.18
C GLN A 43 11.56 16.83 -4.56
N LEU A 44 12.11 16.99 -3.38
CA LEU A 44 12.55 15.89 -2.53
C LEU A 44 11.43 15.56 -1.56
N PHE A 45 11.26 14.28 -1.24
CA PHE A 45 10.24 13.88 -0.27
C PHE A 45 10.68 12.71 0.59
N TYR A 46 10.09 12.64 1.76
CA TYR A 46 10.09 11.51 2.67
C TYR A 46 8.64 11.13 2.96
N GLN A 47 8.34 9.85 2.87
CA GLN A 47 7.04 9.30 3.26
C GLN A 47 7.23 8.25 4.34
N ALA A 48 6.30 8.19 5.27
CA ALA A 48 6.21 7.14 6.26
C ALA A 48 4.75 6.71 6.40
N SER A 49 4.52 5.39 6.49
CA SER A 49 3.20 4.84 6.78
C SER A 49 3.33 3.78 7.86
N TYR A 50 2.53 3.91 8.89
CA TYR A 50 2.51 3.01 10.03
C TYR A 50 1.25 2.15 10.00
N LEU A 51 1.44 0.84 10.06
CA LEU A 51 0.38 -0.16 10.15
C LEU A 51 0.64 -1.08 11.34
N ASP A 52 -0.43 -1.36 12.10
CA ASP A 52 -0.42 -2.29 13.21
C ASP A 52 -1.60 -3.27 13.02
N GLN A 53 -1.29 -4.46 12.46
CA GLN A 53 -2.25 -5.47 12.05
C GLN A 53 -2.42 -6.48 13.17
N THR A 54 -3.54 -6.44 13.85
CA THR A 54 -3.85 -7.24 15.04
C THR A 54 -5.18 -7.96 14.95
N ASP A 55 -6.05 -7.55 14.02
CA ASP A 55 -7.40 -8.07 13.90
C ASP A 55 -7.47 -9.14 12.81
N ASN A 56 -7.81 -10.38 13.16
CA ASN A 56 -8.09 -11.40 12.15
C ASN A 56 -9.46 -11.19 11.51
N TRP A 57 -9.51 -11.19 10.19
CA TRP A 57 -10.74 -11.02 9.38
C TRP A 57 -10.87 -12.13 8.36
N SER A 58 -12.14 -12.46 8.06
CA SER A 58 -12.49 -13.35 6.96
C SER A 58 -13.73 -12.79 6.25
N GLY A 59 -13.64 -12.61 4.95
CA GLY A 59 -14.69 -11.90 4.21
C GLY A 59 -14.86 -10.47 4.71
N THR A 60 -16.07 -10.11 5.13
CA THR A 60 -16.44 -8.77 5.59
C THR A 60 -16.53 -8.63 7.11
N SER A 61 -16.10 -9.62 7.88
CA SER A 61 -16.28 -9.66 9.33
C SER A 61 -15.01 -10.10 10.06
N ARG A 62 -14.92 -9.76 11.34
CA ARG A 62 -13.89 -10.29 12.22
C ARG A 62 -14.02 -11.81 12.33
N ALA A 63 -12.89 -12.50 12.30
CA ALA A 63 -12.77 -13.92 12.49
C ALA A 63 -12.03 -14.22 13.81
N PRO A 64 -12.18 -15.43 14.38
CA PRO A 64 -11.41 -15.82 15.56
C PRO A 64 -9.90 -15.72 15.30
N ALA A 65 -9.14 -15.22 16.29
CA ALA A 65 -7.68 -15.17 16.18
C ALA A 65 -7.06 -16.58 16.03
N ALA A 66 -7.71 -17.61 16.55
CA ALA A 66 -7.26 -18.98 16.45
C ALA A 66 -7.32 -19.56 15.02
N ASP A 67 -8.03 -18.91 14.10
CA ASP A 67 -8.12 -19.32 12.70
C ASP A 67 -6.93 -18.81 11.88
N ASN A 68 -5.98 -18.09 12.52
CA ASN A 68 -4.82 -17.49 11.87
C ASN A 68 -3.57 -17.78 12.72
N GLU A 69 -2.54 -18.37 12.10
CA GLU A 69 -1.24 -18.58 12.78
C GLU A 69 -0.50 -17.25 12.97
N ASP A 70 -0.70 -16.29 12.09
CA ASP A 70 -0.20 -14.93 12.24
C ASP A 70 -1.01 -14.20 13.30
N GLN A 71 -0.29 -13.62 14.28
CA GLN A 71 -0.91 -13.01 15.44
C GLN A 71 -0.76 -11.48 15.45
N HIS A 72 0.35 -10.98 14.92
CA HIS A 72 0.65 -9.56 14.95
C HIS A 72 1.67 -9.17 13.89
N ILE A 73 1.33 -8.18 13.08
CA ILE A 73 2.27 -7.56 12.14
C ILE A 73 2.24 -6.05 12.33
N ARG A 74 3.37 -5.52 12.76
CA ARG A 74 3.57 -4.08 12.82
C ARG A 74 4.62 -3.68 11.79
N THR A 75 4.24 -2.82 10.86
CA THR A 75 5.12 -2.37 9.80
C THR A 75 5.20 -0.85 9.80
N LEU A 76 6.43 -0.32 9.75
CA LEU A 76 6.73 1.05 9.39
C LEU A 76 7.33 1.03 8.00
N TYR A 77 6.57 1.45 7.02
CA TYR A 77 7.02 1.69 5.66
C TYR A 77 7.58 3.10 5.57
N GLN A 78 8.74 3.23 4.99
CA GLN A 78 9.40 4.51 4.80
C GLN A 78 9.92 4.60 3.38
N SER A 79 9.90 5.77 2.79
CA SER A 79 10.57 6.00 1.51
C SER A 79 11.16 7.40 1.45
N VAL A 80 12.33 7.51 0.86
CA VAL A 80 12.87 8.78 0.38
C VAL A 80 12.75 8.81 -1.12
N GLY A 81 12.43 9.96 -1.68
CA GLY A 81 12.29 10.06 -3.12
C GLY A 81 12.58 11.44 -3.66
N MET A 82 12.70 11.47 -4.96
CA MET A 82 12.91 12.68 -5.74
C MET A 82 11.97 12.65 -6.95
N ARG A 83 11.22 13.72 -7.09
CA ARG A 83 10.48 14.03 -8.30
C ARG A 83 11.15 15.18 -9.02
N HIS A 84 11.39 15.03 -10.31
CA HIS A 84 11.91 16.10 -11.15
C HIS A 84 11.05 16.28 -12.39
N MET A 85 10.38 17.42 -12.49
CA MET A 85 9.68 17.85 -13.70
C MET A 85 10.66 18.62 -14.57
N PHE A 86 11.13 18.02 -15.68
CA PHE A 86 12.07 18.62 -16.65
C PHE A 86 11.47 19.89 -17.28
N ASN A 87 10.19 19.84 -17.51
CA ASN A 87 9.38 20.92 -18.02
C ASN A 87 7.94 20.73 -17.52
N ARG A 88 6.99 21.49 -18.04
CA ARG A 88 5.58 21.37 -17.66
C ARG A 88 4.96 20.03 -18.04
N ASP A 89 5.48 19.34 -19.05
CA ASP A 89 4.83 18.18 -19.65
C ASP A 89 5.45 16.85 -19.22
N TRP A 90 6.75 16.84 -18.89
CA TRP A 90 7.48 15.61 -18.61
C TRP A 90 8.26 15.66 -17.30
N GLY A 91 8.23 14.57 -16.58
CA GLY A 91 8.99 14.39 -15.34
C GLY A 91 9.33 12.94 -15.04
N ILE A 92 10.09 12.75 -13.99
CA ILE A 92 10.49 11.45 -13.43
C ILE A 92 10.31 11.49 -11.92
N ASP A 93 9.92 10.38 -11.34
CA ASP A 93 9.86 10.14 -9.89
C ASP A 93 10.66 8.88 -9.57
N VAL A 94 11.52 8.95 -8.55
CA VAL A 94 12.33 7.84 -8.07
C VAL A 94 12.12 7.72 -6.57
N GLN A 95 11.80 6.51 -6.09
CA GLN A 95 11.57 6.21 -4.69
C GLN A 95 12.44 5.05 -4.24
N LEU A 96 13.09 5.24 -3.10
CA LEU A 96 13.89 4.24 -2.40
C LEU A 96 13.19 3.90 -1.08
N PRO A 97 12.48 2.76 -0.99
CA PRO A 97 11.82 2.35 0.23
C PRO A 97 12.81 1.71 1.22
N TYR A 98 12.53 1.89 2.51
CA TYR A 98 13.12 1.16 3.63
C TYR A 98 12.01 0.81 4.60
N ASP A 99 11.77 -0.48 4.79
CA ASP A 99 10.68 -0.97 5.59
C ASP A 99 11.19 -1.69 6.83
N SER A 100 10.52 -1.48 7.96
CA SER A 100 10.78 -2.18 9.22
C SER A 100 9.54 -2.95 9.63
N ARG A 101 9.69 -4.26 9.87
CA ARG A 101 8.59 -5.14 10.21
C ARG A 101 8.87 -5.92 11.48
N HIS A 102 7.89 -5.90 12.38
CA HIS A 102 7.78 -6.81 13.51
C HIS A 102 6.68 -7.81 13.19
N PHE A 103 7.00 -9.09 13.23
CA PHE A 103 6.11 -10.18 12.86
C PHE A 103 6.06 -11.21 13.98
N THR A 104 4.87 -11.56 14.43
CA THR A 104 4.62 -12.62 15.39
C THR A 104 3.68 -13.62 14.74
N THR A 105 4.13 -14.88 14.64
CA THR A 105 3.34 -16.01 14.15
C THR A 105 3.42 -17.17 15.15
N LEU A 106 2.55 -18.18 15.00
CA LEU A 106 2.58 -19.41 15.76
C LEU A 106 3.19 -20.52 14.90
N ASP A 107 4.23 -21.18 15.40
CA ASP A 107 4.78 -22.41 14.84
C ASP A 107 4.50 -23.56 15.78
N ASP A 108 3.63 -24.49 15.39
CA ASP A 108 3.10 -25.57 16.24
C ASP A 108 2.54 -25.04 17.60
N GLY A 109 1.88 -23.85 17.58
CA GLY A 109 1.31 -23.22 18.77
C GLY A 109 2.32 -22.45 19.65
N VAL A 110 3.59 -22.39 19.25
CA VAL A 110 4.64 -21.64 19.95
C VAL A 110 4.86 -20.29 19.25
N PRO A 111 4.75 -19.13 19.95
CA PRO A 111 4.99 -17.85 19.36
C PRO A 111 6.43 -17.69 18.83
N GLN A 112 6.55 -17.35 17.56
CA GLN A 112 7.80 -16.96 16.92
C GLN A 112 7.75 -15.47 16.62
N ILE A 113 8.81 -14.77 17.02
CA ILE A 113 8.91 -13.31 16.80
C ILE A 113 10.10 -13.01 15.92
N THR A 114 9.85 -12.34 14.82
CA THR A 114 10.89 -11.90 13.88
C THR A 114 10.83 -10.38 13.69
N ASN A 115 11.99 -9.73 13.81
CA ASN A 115 12.13 -8.30 13.52
C ASN A 115 13.12 -8.14 12.37
N HIS A 116 12.74 -7.39 11.37
CA HIS A 116 13.59 -7.16 10.22
C HIS A 116 13.35 -5.76 9.63
N GLY A 117 14.44 -5.15 9.14
CA GLY A 117 14.39 -3.89 8.42
C GLY A 117 15.38 -3.92 7.26
N GLN A 118 14.92 -3.51 6.09
CA GLN A 118 15.73 -3.52 4.87
C GLN A 118 15.20 -2.55 3.81
N ILE A 119 16.02 -2.33 2.79
CA ILE A 119 15.60 -1.64 1.56
C ILE A 119 14.60 -2.53 0.82
N GLY A 120 13.46 -1.97 0.47
CA GLY A 120 12.44 -2.61 -0.34
C GLY A 120 12.69 -2.46 -1.85
N ASP A 121 11.66 -2.73 -2.64
CA ASP A 121 11.72 -2.68 -4.10
C ASP A 121 11.68 -1.23 -4.60
N ILE A 122 12.74 -0.79 -5.27
CA ILE A 122 12.88 0.59 -5.81
C ILE A 122 11.83 0.82 -6.89
N ARG A 123 11.22 2.03 -6.90
CA ARG A 123 10.25 2.46 -7.90
C ARG A 123 10.82 3.60 -8.75
N ILE A 124 10.63 3.48 -10.05
CA ILE A 124 11.01 4.50 -11.03
C ILE A 124 9.84 4.72 -11.96
N THR A 125 9.25 5.91 -11.96
CA THR A 125 8.10 6.26 -12.80
C THR A 125 8.35 7.51 -13.62
N GLY A 126 8.03 7.44 -14.90
CA GLY A 126 7.88 8.60 -15.78
C GLY A 126 6.52 9.26 -15.55
N MET A 127 6.43 10.54 -15.79
CA MET A 127 5.20 11.33 -15.66
C MET A 127 4.99 12.16 -16.92
N TYR A 128 3.73 12.18 -17.41
CA TYR A 128 3.30 13.04 -18.49
C TYR A 128 2.11 13.89 -18.05
N THR A 129 2.24 15.20 -18.11
CA THR A 129 1.26 16.19 -17.64
C THR A 129 0.81 17.17 -18.72
N GLY A 130 1.15 16.89 -19.99
CA GLY A 130 0.85 17.77 -21.12
C GLY A 130 -0.63 17.88 -21.52
N PHE A 131 -1.55 17.24 -20.76
CA PHE A 131 -3.00 17.32 -21.04
C PHE A 131 -3.62 18.66 -20.63
N SER A 132 -3.02 19.38 -19.71
CA SER A 132 -3.53 20.64 -19.17
C SER A 132 -2.42 21.68 -18.99
N GLY A 133 -2.77 22.97 -19.12
CA GLY A 133 -1.81 24.06 -18.97
C GLY A 133 -1.27 24.25 -17.55
N ASP A 134 -1.94 23.71 -16.55
CA ASP A 134 -1.66 23.86 -15.12
C ASP A 134 -1.20 22.55 -14.44
N MET A 135 -0.87 21.52 -15.23
CA MET A 135 -0.50 20.18 -14.74
C MET A 135 -1.60 19.51 -13.90
N SER A 136 -2.86 19.96 -14.01
CA SER A 136 -3.97 19.39 -13.24
C SER A 136 -4.32 17.95 -13.62
N SER A 137 -3.82 17.45 -14.75
CA SER A 137 -4.01 16.07 -15.20
C SER A 137 -2.69 15.47 -15.63
N GLY A 138 -2.48 14.20 -15.29
CA GLY A 138 -1.28 13.49 -15.69
C GLY A 138 -1.45 11.98 -15.73
N LEU A 139 -0.53 11.34 -16.45
CA LEU A 139 -0.32 9.89 -16.45
C LEU A 139 1.04 9.59 -15.82
N THR A 140 1.13 8.46 -15.14
CA THR A 140 2.36 7.89 -14.62
C THR A 140 2.54 6.49 -15.16
N PHE A 141 3.77 6.12 -15.49
CA PHE A 141 4.13 4.80 -15.99
C PHE A 141 5.56 4.46 -15.58
N GLY A 142 5.80 3.25 -15.15
CA GLY A 142 7.12 2.89 -14.64
C GLY A 142 7.23 1.46 -14.19
N LEU A 143 8.26 1.22 -13.40
CA LEU A 143 8.60 -0.08 -12.88
C LEU A 143 8.90 -0.02 -11.37
N LYS A 144 8.44 -1.04 -10.66
CA LYS A 144 8.96 -1.45 -9.37
C LYS A 144 9.98 -2.55 -9.63
N LEU A 145 11.19 -2.39 -9.11
CA LEU A 145 12.32 -3.30 -9.38
C LEU A 145 12.42 -4.35 -8.28
N ALA A 146 12.69 -5.61 -8.67
CA ALA A 146 12.85 -6.73 -7.75
C ALA A 146 14.23 -6.71 -7.04
N ASN A 147 14.54 -5.66 -6.30
CA ASN A 147 15.83 -5.51 -5.63
C ASN A 147 15.77 -5.65 -4.10
N GLY A 148 14.60 -5.64 -3.49
CA GLY A 148 14.40 -5.96 -2.09
C GLY A 148 14.63 -7.46 -1.81
N ASP A 149 15.17 -7.79 -0.62
CA ASP A 149 15.32 -9.19 -0.23
C ASP A 149 13.96 -9.82 0.09
N TRP A 150 13.72 -10.99 -0.46
CA TRP A 150 12.48 -11.76 -0.33
C TRP A 150 12.72 -13.16 0.25
N LYS A 151 13.88 -13.40 0.88
CA LYS A 151 14.30 -14.69 1.44
C LYS A 151 14.67 -14.61 2.91
N VAL A 152 14.13 -13.65 3.63
CA VAL A 152 14.42 -13.48 5.05
C VAL A 152 13.80 -14.63 5.84
N PRO A 153 14.58 -15.39 6.62
CA PRO A 153 14.06 -16.48 7.44
C PRO A 153 13.06 -15.97 8.49
N GLY A 154 12.02 -16.76 8.78
CA GLY A 154 11.00 -16.44 9.78
C GLY A 154 9.90 -15.51 9.28
N PHE A 155 9.86 -15.23 7.97
CA PHE A 155 8.75 -14.53 7.31
C PHE A 155 8.14 -15.43 6.24
N ASP A 156 6.83 -15.43 6.18
CA ASP A 156 6.10 -16.03 5.08
C ASP A 156 6.38 -15.29 3.78
N ARG A 157 6.12 -15.96 2.66
CA ARG A 157 6.50 -15.42 1.35
C ARG A 157 5.84 -14.10 1.02
N ASP A 158 4.63 -13.88 1.45
CA ASP A 158 3.82 -12.68 1.25
C ASP A 158 4.02 -11.62 2.34
N THR A 159 4.67 -11.98 3.45
CA THR A 159 5.07 -11.04 4.50
C THR A 159 6.49 -10.49 4.31
N GLN A 160 7.23 -10.95 3.29
CA GLN A 160 8.56 -10.44 2.95
C GLN A 160 8.50 -8.94 2.58
N ILE A 161 9.57 -8.20 2.85
CA ILE A 161 9.67 -6.78 2.48
C ILE A 161 9.84 -6.64 0.97
N GLY A 162 10.80 -7.34 0.37
CA GLY A 162 10.92 -7.43 -1.08
C GLY A 162 9.94 -8.43 -1.68
N THR A 163 9.35 -8.10 -2.82
CA THR A 163 8.44 -9.01 -3.52
C THR A 163 9.17 -10.05 -4.37
N GLY A 164 10.42 -9.74 -4.81
CA GLY A 164 11.17 -10.50 -5.79
C GLY A 164 10.59 -10.40 -7.20
N SER A 165 9.58 -9.57 -7.41
CA SER A 165 8.88 -9.37 -8.67
C SER A 165 9.21 -7.99 -9.23
N THR A 166 9.45 -7.91 -10.53
CA THR A 166 9.45 -6.63 -11.25
C THR A 166 8.02 -6.36 -11.70
N ASP A 167 7.49 -5.20 -11.33
CA ASP A 167 6.10 -4.87 -11.56
C ASP A 167 5.99 -3.66 -12.48
N LEU A 168 4.98 -3.69 -13.36
CA LEU A 168 4.58 -2.54 -14.17
C LEU A 168 3.67 -1.65 -13.33
N LEU A 169 4.03 -0.37 -13.27
CA LEU A 169 3.26 0.69 -12.63
C LEU A 169 2.59 1.55 -13.70
N LEU A 170 1.27 1.67 -13.64
CA LEU A 170 0.49 2.55 -14.51
C LEU A 170 -0.47 3.36 -13.66
N GLY A 171 -0.48 4.66 -13.82
CA GLY A 171 -1.34 5.51 -13.02
C GLY A 171 -1.78 6.77 -13.74
N GLY A 172 -2.64 7.52 -13.06
CA GLY A 172 -3.09 8.81 -13.56
C GLY A 172 -3.77 9.61 -12.45
N TYR A 173 -3.80 10.91 -12.65
CA TYR A 173 -4.46 11.81 -11.71
C TYR A 173 -5.16 12.95 -12.42
N HIS A 174 -6.14 13.50 -11.72
CA HIS A 174 -6.82 14.73 -12.12
C HIS A 174 -7.12 15.58 -10.88
N GLN A 175 -6.76 16.86 -10.95
CA GLN A 175 -7.10 17.89 -9.97
C GLN A 175 -8.14 18.81 -10.57
N PHE A 176 -9.12 19.23 -9.79
CA PHE A 176 -10.21 20.09 -10.27
C PHE A 176 -10.66 21.05 -9.17
N ARG A 177 -11.24 22.17 -9.60
CA ARG A 177 -11.93 23.09 -8.69
C ARG A 177 -13.44 22.92 -8.82
N PHE A 178 -14.14 23.02 -7.71
CA PHE A 178 -15.60 22.97 -7.72
C PHE A 178 -16.16 24.00 -6.72
N GLY A 179 -17.40 24.44 -6.98
CA GLY A 179 -18.12 25.28 -6.05
C GLY A 179 -18.58 24.44 -4.86
N GLY A 180 -17.94 24.56 -3.70
CA GLY A 180 -18.51 24.17 -2.42
C GLY A 180 -19.53 25.21 -1.96
N LEU A 181 -19.92 25.18 -0.69
CA LEU A 181 -20.84 26.15 -0.10
C LEU A 181 -20.38 27.63 -0.31
N ASP A 182 -19.05 27.83 -0.49
CA ASP A 182 -18.44 29.15 -0.70
C ASP A 182 -17.66 29.28 -2.03
N GLY A 183 -17.74 28.27 -2.93
CA GLY A 183 -17.03 28.28 -4.23
C GLY A 183 -15.51 28.09 -4.15
N LYS A 184 -14.97 27.66 -3.01
CA LYS A 184 -13.53 27.65 -2.71
C LYS A 184 -13.00 26.24 -2.37
N TRP A 185 -13.44 25.24 -3.11
CA TRP A 185 -13.01 23.87 -2.90
C TRP A 185 -12.23 23.35 -4.08
N SER A 186 -11.22 22.58 -3.79
CA SER A 186 -10.46 21.77 -4.75
C SER A 186 -10.68 20.30 -4.47
N GLY A 187 -10.60 19.50 -5.51
CA GLY A 187 -10.62 18.05 -5.42
C GLY A 187 -9.53 17.42 -6.25
N PHE A 188 -9.26 16.17 -5.98
CA PHE A 188 -8.38 15.35 -6.80
C PHE A 188 -8.91 13.92 -6.88
N ALA A 189 -8.55 13.27 -7.96
CA ALA A 189 -8.65 11.82 -8.14
C ALA A 189 -7.27 11.32 -8.55
N HIS A 190 -6.84 10.21 -8.00
CA HIS A 190 -5.59 9.53 -8.32
C HIS A 190 -5.84 8.03 -8.41
N VAL A 191 -5.26 7.37 -9.38
CA VAL A 191 -5.34 5.91 -9.58
C VAL A 191 -3.96 5.38 -9.91
N LEU A 192 -3.64 4.20 -9.37
CA LEU A 192 -2.40 3.47 -9.64
C LEU A 192 -2.70 1.97 -9.77
N LEU A 193 -2.23 1.38 -10.85
CA LEU A 193 -2.19 -0.06 -11.08
C LEU A 193 -0.75 -0.54 -10.88
N ASP A 194 -0.57 -1.51 -9.99
CA ASP A 194 0.67 -2.27 -9.79
C ASP A 194 0.43 -3.71 -10.26
N THR A 195 1.14 -4.15 -11.30
CA THR A 195 0.95 -5.49 -11.85
C THR A 195 2.28 -6.20 -12.05
N PRO A 196 2.51 -7.36 -11.38
CA PRO A 196 3.75 -8.10 -11.50
C PRO A 196 3.94 -8.65 -12.92
N LEU A 197 5.15 -8.50 -13.46
CA LEU A 197 5.53 -9.00 -14.79
C LEU A 197 6.09 -10.42 -14.75
N ASN A 198 6.61 -10.85 -13.60
CA ASN A 198 7.27 -12.15 -13.46
C ASN A 198 6.86 -12.87 -12.17
N THR A 199 7.19 -14.17 -12.12
CA THR A 199 7.09 -15.03 -10.95
C THR A 199 8.50 -15.32 -10.44
N GLN A 200 8.72 -15.21 -9.13
CA GLN A 200 10.01 -15.47 -8.52
C GLN A 200 9.90 -16.44 -7.36
N GLY A 201 10.71 -17.53 -7.41
CA GLY A 201 10.70 -18.54 -6.36
C GLY A 201 9.34 -19.24 -6.19
N GLY A 202 8.57 -19.38 -7.27
CA GLY A 202 7.23 -19.97 -7.22
C GLY A 202 6.14 -19.03 -6.69
N TYR A 203 6.43 -17.75 -6.50
CA TYR A 203 5.51 -16.74 -6.01
C TYR A 203 5.35 -15.56 -6.98
N ARG A 204 4.13 -15.14 -7.18
CA ARG A 204 3.75 -13.96 -7.94
C ARG A 204 2.73 -13.16 -7.13
N PRO A 205 3.05 -11.92 -6.74
CA PRO A 205 2.11 -11.03 -6.04
C PRO A 205 0.82 -10.84 -6.83
N GLY A 206 -0.28 -10.57 -6.14
CA GLY A 206 -1.53 -10.18 -6.77
C GLY A 206 -1.42 -8.80 -7.41
N THR A 207 -2.01 -8.63 -8.58
CA THR A 207 -2.20 -7.29 -9.18
C THR A 207 -3.04 -6.43 -8.24
N GLU A 208 -2.61 -5.19 -8.02
CA GLU A 208 -3.27 -4.22 -7.14
C GLU A 208 -3.69 -2.97 -7.92
N LEU A 209 -4.89 -2.48 -7.65
CA LEU A 209 -5.42 -1.22 -8.16
C LEU A 209 -5.79 -0.34 -6.98
N ASP A 210 -5.09 0.75 -6.83
CA ASP A 210 -5.35 1.76 -5.81
C ASP A 210 -6.00 2.99 -6.42
N ALA A 211 -6.91 3.60 -5.69
CA ALA A 211 -7.55 4.84 -6.07
C ALA A 211 -7.76 5.73 -4.84
N ALA A 212 -7.53 7.03 -4.99
CA ALA A 212 -7.87 8.03 -3.99
C ALA A 212 -8.71 9.14 -4.63
N PHE A 213 -9.73 9.55 -3.90
CA PHE A 213 -10.55 10.70 -4.22
C PHE A 213 -10.60 11.61 -2.99
N GLY A 214 -10.12 12.84 -3.13
CA GLY A 214 -10.03 13.77 -2.01
C GLY A 214 -10.58 15.16 -2.33
N ALA A 215 -10.92 15.89 -1.28
CA ALA A 215 -11.38 17.26 -1.35
C ALA A 215 -10.79 18.09 -0.21
N TYR A 216 -10.51 19.36 -0.50
CA TYR A 216 -9.96 20.29 0.45
C TYR A 216 -10.41 21.72 0.13
N PRO A 217 -10.64 22.57 1.16
CA PRO A 217 -10.93 24.00 0.96
C PRO A 217 -9.66 24.77 0.60
N ASP A 218 -9.81 26.06 0.28
CA ASP A 218 -8.68 26.97 0.23
C ASP A 218 -7.91 26.97 1.57
N SER A 219 -6.59 27.05 1.48
CA SER A 219 -5.71 27.02 2.66
C SER A 219 -5.95 28.20 3.60
N TRP A 220 -5.91 27.92 4.89
CA TRP A 220 -5.96 28.94 5.94
C TRP A 220 -4.57 29.53 6.14
N ARG A 221 -4.43 30.84 5.95
CA ARG A 221 -3.17 31.55 6.21
C ARG A 221 -3.02 31.79 7.71
N LEU A 222 -2.09 31.09 8.35
CA LEU A 222 -1.80 31.23 9.78
C LEU A 222 -0.81 32.36 10.05
N ALA A 223 0.18 32.56 9.15
CA ALA A 223 1.19 33.61 9.20
C ALA A 223 1.75 33.85 7.79
N PRO A 224 2.57 34.89 7.56
CA PRO A 224 3.27 35.06 6.30
C PRO A 224 4.11 33.85 5.91
N GLY A 225 3.71 33.20 4.81
CA GLY A 225 4.37 31.97 4.30
C GLY A 225 4.06 30.68 5.07
N VAL A 226 3.03 30.69 5.98
CA VAL A 226 2.55 29.52 6.71
C VAL A 226 1.07 29.33 6.40
N GLU A 227 0.73 28.21 5.81
CA GLU A 227 -0.63 27.85 5.40
C GLU A 227 -1.00 26.46 5.91
N LEU A 228 -2.23 26.29 6.35
CA LEU A 228 -2.81 25.04 6.81
C LEU A 228 -4.01 24.68 5.93
N THR A 229 -4.04 23.45 5.41
CA THR A 229 -5.12 22.95 4.58
C THR A 229 -5.66 21.65 5.18
N PRO A 230 -6.89 21.62 5.69
CA PRO A 230 -7.55 20.36 6.02
C PRO A 230 -7.94 19.64 4.72
N LEU A 231 -7.87 18.31 4.75
CA LEU A 231 -8.20 17.47 3.61
C LEU A 231 -8.99 16.26 4.09
N VAL A 232 -9.96 15.83 3.31
CA VAL A 232 -10.63 14.55 3.49
C VAL A 232 -10.53 13.76 2.21
N GLN A 233 -10.24 12.46 2.33
CA GLN A 233 -10.16 11.59 1.17
C GLN A 233 -10.76 10.22 1.47
N ALA A 234 -11.23 9.57 0.42
CA ALA A 234 -11.55 8.15 0.37
C ALA A 234 -10.44 7.46 -0.41
N VAL A 235 -9.91 6.37 0.15
CA VAL A 235 -8.87 5.56 -0.48
C VAL A 235 -9.42 4.16 -0.67
N ALA A 236 -9.39 3.66 -1.91
CA ALA A 236 -9.82 2.32 -2.26
C ALA A 236 -8.63 1.51 -2.74
N SER A 237 -8.58 0.23 -2.36
CA SER A 237 -7.59 -0.72 -2.85
C SER A 237 -8.26 -2.04 -3.19
N LEU A 238 -7.91 -2.57 -4.35
CA LEU A 238 -8.41 -3.81 -4.93
C LEU A 238 -7.22 -4.67 -5.29
N ARG A 239 -6.93 -5.69 -4.48
CA ARG A 239 -5.82 -6.61 -4.72
C ARG A 239 -6.34 -8.00 -5.07
N ARG A 240 -5.85 -8.56 -6.17
CA ARG A 240 -6.09 -9.95 -6.52
C ARG A 240 -5.31 -10.88 -5.59
N PRO A 241 -5.75 -12.14 -5.43
CA PRO A 241 -4.96 -13.15 -4.74
C PRO A 241 -3.58 -13.32 -5.37
N ASP A 242 -2.59 -13.61 -4.53
CA ASP A 242 -1.28 -14.02 -4.98
C ASP A 242 -1.36 -15.38 -5.69
N SER A 243 -0.35 -15.75 -6.46
CA SER A 243 -0.38 -16.95 -7.27
C SER A 243 0.98 -17.63 -7.35
N GLY A 244 0.97 -18.92 -7.67
CA GLY A 244 2.16 -19.76 -7.75
C GLY A 244 2.23 -20.81 -6.65
N ALA A 245 3.20 -21.71 -6.75
CA ALA A 245 3.32 -22.87 -5.85
C ALA A 245 3.73 -22.47 -4.40
N ALA A 246 4.35 -21.29 -4.22
CA ALA A 246 4.77 -20.75 -2.94
C ALA A 246 3.82 -19.65 -2.42
N ALA A 247 2.65 -19.46 -3.04
CA ALA A 247 1.67 -18.48 -2.62
C ALA A 247 0.55 -19.09 -1.80
N ASP A 248 0.11 -18.39 -0.75
CA ASP A 248 -1.15 -18.71 -0.10
C ASP A 248 -2.32 -18.05 -0.85
N VAL A 249 -2.78 -18.73 -1.89
CA VAL A 249 -3.88 -18.25 -2.74
C VAL A 249 -5.20 -18.14 -1.98
N ALA A 250 -5.37 -18.94 -0.90
CA ALA A 250 -6.61 -19.00 -0.14
C ALA A 250 -6.80 -17.78 0.75
N ASN A 251 -5.71 -17.24 1.29
CA ASN A 251 -5.74 -16.19 2.31
C ASN A 251 -5.10 -14.87 1.84
N THR A 252 -4.91 -14.67 0.54
CA THR A 252 -4.38 -13.43 -0.05
C THR A 252 -5.41 -12.75 -0.94
N GLY A 253 -5.28 -11.43 -1.10
CA GLY A 253 -6.19 -10.59 -1.87
C GLY A 253 -7.31 -9.97 -1.04
N TYR A 254 -7.69 -8.74 -1.39
CA TYR A 254 -8.68 -7.94 -0.65
C TYR A 254 -9.29 -6.84 -1.51
N ASN A 255 -10.41 -6.34 -1.03
CA ASN A 255 -11.02 -5.09 -1.47
C ASN A 255 -11.24 -4.22 -0.23
N ARG A 256 -10.80 -2.96 -0.25
CA ARG A 256 -10.87 -2.04 0.88
C ARG A 256 -11.31 -0.67 0.43
N LEU A 257 -12.04 0.01 1.31
CA LEU A 257 -12.39 1.41 1.22
C LEU A 257 -12.11 2.06 2.57
N LEU A 258 -11.24 3.06 2.60
CA LEU A 258 -10.83 3.76 3.79
C LEU A 258 -11.29 5.22 3.73
N ALA A 259 -11.66 5.79 4.88
CA ALA A 259 -11.75 7.24 5.06
C ALA A 259 -10.42 7.74 5.63
N ALA A 260 -9.93 8.84 5.10
CA ALA A 260 -8.66 9.41 5.49
C ALA A 260 -8.77 10.95 5.66
N PRO A 261 -9.18 11.43 6.84
CA PRO A 261 -9.01 12.82 7.21
C PRO A 261 -7.54 13.15 7.39
N GLY A 262 -7.11 14.30 6.88
CA GLY A 262 -5.72 14.72 6.92
C GLY A 262 -5.55 16.23 7.01
N LEU A 263 -4.31 16.64 7.24
CA LEU A 263 -3.89 18.02 7.32
C LEU A 263 -2.60 18.24 6.53
N GLU A 264 -2.52 19.29 5.74
CA GLU A 264 -1.29 19.76 5.12
C GLU A 264 -0.86 21.09 5.75
N LEU A 265 0.36 21.12 6.26
CA LEU A 265 1.03 22.37 6.70
C LEU A 265 2.08 22.74 5.65
N ARG A 266 1.94 23.93 5.08
CA ARG A 266 2.93 24.50 4.16
C ARG A 266 3.68 25.65 4.84
N VAL A 267 5.01 25.53 4.88
CA VAL A 267 5.90 26.57 5.37
C VAL A 267 6.89 26.94 4.26
N LYS A 268 6.59 27.99 3.51
CA LYS A 268 7.37 28.40 2.33
C LYS A 268 7.46 27.26 1.29
N ARG A 269 8.64 26.63 1.18
CA ARG A 269 8.91 25.51 0.24
C ARG A 269 8.74 24.13 0.85
N LEU A 270 8.62 24.06 2.19
CA LEU A 270 8.39 22.82 2.92
C LEU A 270 6.88 22.56 3.02
N ARG A 271 6.47 21.31 2.78
CA ARG A 271 5.13 20.80 3.06
C ARG A 271 5.22 19.59 3.96
N VAL A 272 4.31 19.51 4.90
CA VAL A 272 4.12 18.37 5.78
C VAL A 272 2.66 17.98 5.70
N PHE A 273 2.37 16.82 5.19
CA PHE A 273 1.04 16.23 5.13
C PHE A 273 0.97 15.04 6.08
N ALA A 274 -0.11 14.92 6.83
CA ALA A 274 -0.39 13.76 7.66
C ALA A 274 -1.87 13.41 7.59
N ASP A 275 -2.18 12.12 7.56
CA ASP A 275 -3.54 11.60 7.67
C ASP A 275 -3.62 10.36 8.57
N ILE A 276 -4.85 10.03 8.97
CA ILE A 276 -5.20 8.77 9.62
C ILE A 276 -6.25 8.12 8.74
N GLU A 277 -5.98 6.89 8.33
CA GLU A 277 -6.86 6.12 7.46
C GLU A 277 -7.57 5.03 8.27
N ALA A 278 -8.90 4.98 8.18
CA ALA A 278 -9.72 4.00 8.87
C ALA A 278 -10.66 3.29 7.89
N PRO A 279 -10.83 1.95 8.00
CA PRO A 279 -11.69 1.21 7.09
C PRO A 279 -13.16 1.62 7.26
N LEU A 280 -13.80 2.06 6.16
CA LEU A 280 -15.25 2.18 6.04
C LEU A 280 -15.86 0.83 5.65
N TRP A 281 -15.15 0.09 4.82
CA TRP A 281 -15.55 -1.22 4.36
C TRP A 281 -14.32 -2.01 3.91
N GLN A 282 -14.35 -3.31 4.15
CA GLN A 282 -13.31 -4.23 3.68
C GLN A 282 -13.90 -5.61 3.47
N ASN A 283 -13.33 -6.32 2.50
CA ASN A 283 -13.61 -7.70 2.20
C ASN A 283 -12.29 -8.38 1.87
N VAL A 284 -11.84 -9.29 2.74
CA VAL A 284 -10.59 -10.02 2.57
C VAL A 284 -10.89 -11.46 2.18
N ARG A 285 -9.99 -12.08 1.43
CA ARG A 285 -10.11 -13.48 1.04
C ARG A 285 -9.45 -14.36 2.10
N GLY A 286 -10.20 -15.36 2.60
CA GLY A 286 -9.72 -16.23 3.69
C GLY A 286 -9.49 -15.48 4.99
N ASN A 287 -8.53 -15.94 5.79
CA ASN A 287 -8.14 -15.31 7.05
C ASN A 287 -6.94 -14.39 6.83
N GLN A 288 -7.06 -13.11 7.20
CA GLN A 288 -5.99 -12.13 7.07
C GLN A 288 -5.94 -11.21 8.27
N LEU A 289 -4.73 -10.86 8.73
CA LEU A 289 -4.56 -9.78 9.69
C LEU A 289 -4.75 -8.44 9.01
N ILE A 290 -5.53 -7.59 9.64
CA ILE A 290 -5.77 -6.21 9.19
C ILE A 290 -5.42 -5.21 10.29
N ALA A 291 -5.07 -4.01 9.87
CA ALA A 291 -4.92 -2.87 10.75
C ALA A 291 -6.29 -2.20 10.96
N PRO A 292 -6.72 -1.95 12.22
CA PRO A 292 -7.95 -1.22 12.49
C PRO A 292 -7.87 0.24 12.04
N TRP A 293 -6.67 0.78 11.92
CA TRP A 293 -6.34 2.09 11.35
C TRP A 293 -4.88 2.09 10.90
N GLN A 294 -4.53 3.04 10.08
CA GLN A 294 -3.16 3.32 9.67
C GLN A 294 -2.92 4.83 9.61
N ALA A 295 -1.65 5.24 9.70
CA ALA A 295 -1.27 6.65 9.64
C ALA A 295 -0.23 6.86 8.54
N LYS A 296 -0.34 7.97 7.82
CA LYS A 296 0.61 8.37 6.80
C LYS A 296 1.16 9.75 7.11
N LEU A 297 2.45 9.94 6.87
CA LEU A 297 3.16 11.21 6.94
C LEU A 297 3.94 11.40 5.65
N THR A 298 3.81 12.57 5.03
CA THR A 298 4.64 12.98 3.90
C THR A 298 5.29 14.32 4.21
N ILE A 299 6.61 14.40 4.05
CA ILE A 299 7.38 15.65 4.15
C ILE A 299 7.99 15.89 2.80
N SER A 300 7.74 17.04 2.19
CA SER A 300 8.27 17.38 0.89
C SER A 300 8.90 18.77 0.86
N LEU A 301 10.01 18.89 0.14
CA LEU A 301 10.77 20.12 -0.02
C LEU A 301 10.95 20.41 -1.51
N ARG A 302 10.48 21.58 -1.94
CA ARG A 302 10.70 22.06 -3.29
C ARG A 302 12.03 22.85 -3.36
N LEU A 303 12.89 22.47 -4.30
CA LEU A 303 14.19 23.10 -4.56
C LEU A 303 14.09 24.29 -5.53
#